data_3868724841c48aa045b6944132a9d5c0
#
_entry.id   3868724841c48aa045b6944132a9d5c0
#
_cell.length_a   1.000
_cell.length_b   1.000
_cell.length_c   1.000
_cell.angle_alpha   90.00
_cell.angle_beta   90.00
_cell.angle_gamma   90.00
#
_symmetry.space_group_name_H-M   'P 1'
#
loop_
_entity.id
_entity.type
_entity.pdbx_description
1 polymer ?
#
loop_
_entity_poly.entity_id
_entity_poly.type
_entity_poly.pdbx_seq_one_letter_code
_entity_poly.pdbx_strand_id
1 'polypeptide(L)'
;SDGSDVSSEEWKARVLTDFETGSEPDVLFFFTNADAEPFVRAGKVVPLDEIRAEYPNYAKNMDDAKLPVASDGKCYAVPVMGYWESLFVNKAVLERCGIALPGTDYTWEQFLADCQTIRSNGLTPIACSLIEMPHYWFEFAVLNRGGVDAHLQLPQIDENGALVNDSISEAWIAGLEDLKLLYGQDFFAENTLTAGDAETVAMFGDGEAAFLLDGSWKVGFFS
;
A
#
# COMPACT_ATOMS: atom_id res chain seq x y z
N SER A 1 9.81 16.02 -16.43
CA SER A 1 10.84 15.14 -15.87
C SER A 1 10.30 13.74 -15.81
N ASP A 2 11.06 12.84 -16.31
CA ASP A 2 10.78 11.41 -16.26
C ASP A 2 11.05 10.92 -14.83
N GLY A 3 10.04 10.41 -14.14
CA GLY A 3 10.16 9.83 -12.80
C GLY A 3 10.57 8.36 -12.82
N SER A 4 10.94 7.82 -13.98
CA SER A 4 11.22 6.38 -14.17
C SER A 4 12.48 5.88 -13.44
N ASP A 5 13.40 6.79 -13.09
CA ASP A 5 14.70 6.45 -12.51
C ASP A 5 14.82 6.77 -11.01
N VAL A 6 13.71 7.16 -10.36
CA VAL A 6 13.70 7.53 -8.94
C VAL A 6 12.62 6.75 -8.18
N SER A 7 12.81 6.55 -6.88
CA SER A 7 11.79 5.94 -6.02
C SER A 7 10.52 6.81 -5.93
N SER A 8 9.40 6.22 -5.53
CA SER A 8 8.15 6.95 -5.32
C SER A 8 8.31 8.09 -4.32
N GLU A 9 9.10 7.89 -3.26
CA GLU A 9 9.32 8.90 -2.22
C GLU A 9 10.21 10.05 -2.73
N GLU A 10 11.22 9.77 -3.52
CA GLU A 10 12.04 10.81 -4.19
C GLU A 10 11.21 11.62 -5.18
N TRP A 11 10.30 10.95 -5.92
CA TRP A 11 9.37 11.62 -6.82
C TRP A 11 8.43 12.56 -6.06
N LYS A 12 7.82 12.11 -4.97
CA LYS A 12 6.94 12.93 -4.12
C LYS A 12 7.68 14.15 -3.56
N ALA A 13 8.88 13.96 -3.03
CA ALA A 13 9.70 15.04 -2.50
C ALA A 13 10.08 16.08 -3.57
N ARG A 14 10.39 15.61 -4.78
CA ARG A 14 10.68 16.50 -5.91
C ARG A 14 9.46 17.31 -6.31
N VAL A 15 8.30 16.67 -6.48
CA VAL A 15 7.05 17.37 -6.83
C VAL A 15 6.72 18.43 -5.78
N LEU A 16 6.84 18.11 -4.49
CA LEU A 16 6.65 19.08 -3.42
C LEU A 16 7.56 20.31 -3.59
N THR A 17 8.86 20.10 -3.85
CA THR A 17 9.82 21.16 -4.08
C THR A 17 9.47 22.00 -5.31
N ASP A 18 9.04 21.39 -6.40
CA ASP A 18 8.61 22.08 -7.62
C ASP A 18 7.43 23.03 -7.32
N PHE A 19 6.44 22.59 -6.55
CA PHE A 19 5.32 23.41 -6.12
C PHE A 19 5.72 24.54 -5.15
N GLU A 20 6.65 24.30 -4.24
CA GLU A 20 7.15 25.30 -3.30
C GLU A 20 7.96 26.40 -4.01
N THR A 21 8.68 26.04 -5.06
CA THR A 21 9.54 26.97 -5.81
C THR A 21 8.85 27.63 -7.00
N GLY A 22 7.59 27.30 -7.29
CA GLY A 22 6.84 27.80 -8.44
C GLY A 22 7.38 27.27 -9.77
N SER A 23 7.93 26.06 -9.76
CA SER A 23 8.46 25.36 -10.93
C SER A 23 7.61 24.14 -11.30
N GLU A 24 6.39 24.08 -10.77
CA GLU A 24 5.44 23.00 -11.04
C GLU A 24 5.12 22.87 -12.54
N PRO A 25 5.00 21.64 -13.06
CA PRO A 25 4.59 21.41 -14.44
C PRO A 25 3.10 21.71 -14.65
N ASP A 26 2.71 22.04 -15.89
CA ASP A 26 1.30 22.26 -16.26
C ASP A 26 0.44 20.99 -16.11
N VAL A 27 1.02 19.82 -16.31
CA VAL A 27 0.38 18.51 -16.14
C VAL A 27 1.36 17.57 -15.47
N LEU A 28 0.90 16.86 -14.44
CA LEU A 28 1.73 15.86 -13.79
C LEU A 28 0.95 14.58 -13.48
N PHE A 29 1.66 13.47 -13.43
CA PHE A 29 1.18 12.24 -12.80
C PHE A 29 1.52 12.29 -11.31
N PHE A 30 0.49 12.12 -10.45
CA PHE A 30 0.69 12.12 -9.01
C PHE A 30 -0.35 11.26 -8.29
N PHE A 31 -0.11 10.99 -7.01
CA PHE A 31 -1.03 10.26 -6.15
C PHE A 31 -2.14 11.21 -5.65
N THR A 32 -3.40 10.77 -5.72
CA THR A 32 -4.59 11.59 -5.42
C THR A 32 -5.14 11.40 -4.01
N ASN A 33 -4.33 10.90 -3.11
CA ASN A 33 -4.63 10.72 -1.69
C ASN A 33 -4.09 11.89 -0.84
N ALA A 34 -3.72 11.61 0.40
CA ALA A 34 -3.16 12.59 1.33
C ALA A 34 -1.93 13.35 0.76
N ASP A 35 -1.18 12.75 -0.15
CA ASP A 35 -0.01 13.40 -0.77
C ASP A 35 -0.40 14.62 -1.63
N ALA A 36 -1.58 14.62 -2.26
CA ALA A 36 -2.05 15.73 -3.09
C ALA A 36 -2.75 16.84 -2.28
N GLU A 37 -3.22 16.57 -1.08
CA GLU A 37 -3.97 17.54 -0.25
C GLU A 37 -3.25 18.88 -0.02
N PRO A 38 -1.93 18.97 0.19
CA PRO A 38 -1.23 20.22 0.31
C PRO A 38 -1.38 21.12 -0.91
N PHE A 39 -1.37 20.55 -2.12
CA PHE A 39 -1.51 21.29 -3.38
C PHE A 39 -2.94 21.77 -3.60
N VAL A 40 -3.92 20.96 -3.22
CA VAL A 40 -5.36 21.30 -3.22
C VAL A 40 -5.60 22.48 -2.29
N ARG A 41 -5.15 22.40 -1.04
CA ARG A 41 -5.32 23.48 -0.04
C ARG A 41 -4.61 24.77 -0.42
N ALA A 42 -3.49 24.69 -1.12
CA ALA A 42 -2.74 25.83 -1.62
C ALA A 42 -3.37 26.44 -2.88
N GLY A 43 -4.44 25.85 -3.44
CA GLY A 43 -5.08 26.31 -4.69
C GLY A 43 -4.15 26.20 -5.91
N LYS A 44 -3.23 25.24 -5.90
CA LYS A 44 -2.20 25.05 -6.93
C LYS A 44 -2.64 24.10 -8.04
N VAL A 45 -3.74 23.38 -7.85
CA VAL A 45 -4.28 22.41 -8.80
C VAL A 45 -5.70 22.83 -9.22
N VAL A 46 -6.04 22.59 -10.48
CA VAL A 46 -7.32 23.02 -11.07
C VAL A 46 -8.35 21.91 -10.85
N PRO A 47 -9.54 22.21 -10.31
CA PRO A 47 -10.59 21.22 -10.16
C PRO A 47 -11.15 20.80 -11.53
N LEU A 48 -11.53 19.54 -11.65
CA LEU A 48 -12.05 18.94 -12.88
C LEU A 48 -13.29 19.67 -13.42
N ASP A 49 -14.12 20.22 -12.54
CA ASP A 49 -15.31 20.97 -12.93
C ASP A 49 -14.97 22.23 -13.71
N GLU A 50 -13.90 22.93 -13.35
CA GLU A 50 -13.42 24.12 -14.09
C GLU A 50 -12.89 23.69 -15.46
N ILE A 51 -12.16 22.60 -15.56
CA ILE A 51 -11.68 22.05 -16.84
C ILE A 51 -12.88 21.68 -17.73
N ARG A 52 -13.89 21.02 -17.17
CA ARG A 52 -15.10 20.62 -17.91
C ARG A 52 -16.00 21.77 -18.28
N ALA A 53 -15.93 22.90 -17.59
CA ALA A 53 -16.65 24.11 -17.99
C ALA A 53 -16.14 24.66 -19.35
N GLU A 54 -14.84 24.56 -19.59
CA GLU A 54 -14.20 24.95 -20.84
C GLU A 54 -14.19 23.83 -21.89
N TYR A 55 -13.94 22.58 -21.43
CA TYR A 55 -13.84 21.35 -22.25
C TYR A 55 -14.88 20.30 -21.81
N PRO A 56 -16.16 20.44 -22.20
CA PRO A 56 -17.26 19.62 -21.64
C PRO A 56 -17.11 18.11 -21.82
N ASN A 57 -16.30 17.67 -22.79
CA ASN A 57 -16.07 16.26 -23.07
C ASN A 57 -14.83 15.68 -22.37
N TYR A 58 -14.10 16.49 -21.58
CA TYR A 58 -12.90 16.03 -20.92
C TYR A 58 -13.23 14.93 -19.87
N ALA A 59 -12.57 13.78 -19.99
CA ALA A 59 -12.76 12.63 -19.12
C ALA A 59 -14.22 12.12 -18.98
N LYS A 60 -15.09 12.37 -19.96
CA LYS A 60 -16.48 11.88 -19.98
C LYS A 60 -16.61 10.38 -20.27
N ASN A 61 -15.54 9.73 -20.67
CA ASN A 61 -15.45 8.27 -20.79
C ASN A 61 -15.23 7.56 -19.43
N MET A 62 -15.07 8.32 -18.35
CA MET A 62 -14.91 7.79 -17.00
C MET A 62 -16.24 7.86 -16.24
N ASP A 63 -16.41 6.91 -15.33
CA ASP A 63 -17.52 6.93 -14.37
C ASP A 63 -17.22 7.96 -13.28
N ASP A 64 -18.01 9.02 -13.22
CA ASP A 64 -17.83 10.12 -12.27
C ASP A 64 -17.88 9.64 -10.80
N ALA A 65 -18.60 8.54 -10.52
CA ALA A 65 -18.65 7.96 -9.18
C ALA A 65 -17.32 7.29 -8.71
N LYS A 66 -16.40 7.08 -9.66
CA LYS A 66 -15.07 6.50 -9.39
C LYS A 66 -13.95 7.52 -9.44
N LEU A 67 -14.26 8.80 -9.65
CA LEU A 67 -13.26 9.86 -9.62
C LEU A 67 -12.83 10.11 -8.17
N PRO A 68 -11.52 10.31 -7.93
CA PRO A 68 -11.02 10.60 -6.59
C PRO A 68 -11.49 11.99 -6.13
N VAL A 69 -12.00 12.06 -4.91
CA VAL A 69 -12.53 13.29 -4.31
C VAL A 69 -11.58 13.72 -3.19
N ALA A 70 -11.14 14.98 -3.22
CA ALA A 70 -10.34 15.60 -2.18
C ALA A 70 -11.17 15.98 -0.95
N SER A 71 -10.51 16.44 0.11
CA SER A 71 -11.16 16.79 1.39
C SER A 71 -12.21 17.90 1.27
N ASP A 72 -12.15 18.75 0.24
CA ASP A 72 -13.11 19.79 -0.06
C ASP A 72 -14.33 19.33 -0.90
N GLY A 73 -14.39 18.04 -1.23
CA GLY A 73 -15.46 17.44 -2.01
C GLY A 73 -15.33 17.59 -3.53
N LYS A 74 -14.23 18.15 -4.03
CA LYS A 74 -13.98 18.30 -5.46
C LYS A 74 -13.00 17.25 -5.99
N CYS A 75 -13.07 16.99 -7.30
CA CYS A 75 -12.13 16.15 -8.01
C CYS A 75 -11.05 17.01 -8.68
N TYR A 76 -9.78 16.66 -8.49
CA TYR A 76 -8.63 17.39 -9.04
C TYR A 76 -7.78 16.55 -9.99
N ALA A 77 -8.12 15.30 -10.19
CA ALA A 77 -7.36 14.42 -11.04
C ALA A 77 -8.23 13.39 -11.77
N VAL A 78 -7.75 12.94 -12.90
CA VAL A 78 -8.35 11.85 -13.66
C VAL A 78 -7.50 10.61 -13.49
N PRO A 79 -8.06 9.49 -12.99
CA PRO A 79 -7.31 8.25 -12.85
C PRO A 79 -6.84 7.74 -14.22
N VAL A 80 -5.57 7.39 -14.32
CA VAL A 80 -4.98 6.85 -15.56
C VAL A 80 -4.74 5.34 -15.46
N MET A 81 -4.72 4.81 -14.23
CA MET A 81 -4.62 3.37 -13.95
C MET A 81 -5.28 3.03 -12.62
N GLY A 82 -5.67 1.77 -12.46
CA GLY A 82 -6.07 1.17 -11.21
C GLY A 82 -5.14 0.03 -10.84
N TYR A 83 -5.06 -0.28 -9.56
CA TYR A 83 -4.27 -1.38 -9.02
C TYR A 83 -5.01 -2.01 -7.82
N TRP A 84 -4.53 -3.16 -7.43
CA TRP A 84 -4.91 -3.82 -6.17
C TRP A 84 -3.68 -4.43 -5.52
N GLU A 85 -3.72 -4.64 -4.24
CA GLU A 85 -2.70 -5.35 -3.48
C GLU A 85 -3.06 -6.82 -3.37
N SER A 86 -2.05 -7.67 -3.39
CA SER A 86 -2.19 -9.12 -3.36
C SER A 86 -1.04 -9.77 -2.60
N LEU A 87 -1.33 -10.92 -2.02
CA LEU A 87 -0.30 -11.80 -1.52
C LEU A 87 0.30 -12.59 -2.68
N PHE A 88 1.51 -12.22 -3.09
CA PHE A 88 2.31 -13.01 -4.03
C PHE A 88 2.90 -14.24 -3.32
N VAL A 89 2.94 -15.35 -4.03
CA VAL A 89 3.39 -16.64 -3.50
C VAL A 89 4.47 -17.22 -4.39
N ASN A 90 5.64 -17.50 -3.84
CA ASN A 90 6.69 -18.21 -4.58
C ASN A 90 6.44 -19.72 -4.54
N LYS A 91 5.95 -20.25 -5.67
CA LYS A 91 5.60 -21.67 -5.81
C LYS A 91 6.76 -22.60 -5.52
N ALA A 92 7.96 -22.28 -6.01
CA ALA A 92 9.12 -23.13 -5.83
C ALA A 92 9.54 -23.21 -4.34
N VAL A 93 9.39 -22.13 -3.59
CA VAL A 93 9.66 -22.11 -2.15
C VAL A 93 8.64 -23.00 -1.41
N LEU A 94 7.34 -22.88 -1.71
CA LEU A 94 6.31 -23.71 -1.10
C LEU A 94 6.52 -25.20 -1.41
N GLU A 95 6.83 -25.56 -2.66
CA GLU A 95 7.13 -26.92 -3.07
C GLU A 95 8.32 -27.52 -2.29
N ARG A 96 9.39 -26.73 -2.11
CA ARG A 96 10.56 -27.13 -1.31
C ARG A 96 10.21 -27.41 0.14
N CYS A 97 9.19 -26.73 0.67
CA CYS A 97 8.70 -26.90 2.04
C CYS A 97 7.58 -27.94 2.16
N GLY A 98 7.12 -28.53 1.06
CA GLY A 98 5.99 -29.46 1.05
C GLY A 98 4.64 -28.81 1.34
N ILE A 99 4.51 -27.50 1.07
CA ILE A 99 3.31 -26.70 1.30
C ILE A 99 2.51 -26.63 0.01
N ALA A 100 1.20 -26.86 0.10
CA ALA A 100 0.28 -26.69 -1.03
C ALA A 100 0.06 -25.21 -1.35
N LEU A 101 -0.24 -24.91 -2.62
CA LEU A 101 -0.61 -23.53 -2.97
C LEU A 101 -1.87 -23.08 -2.23
N PRO A 102 -1.88 -21.86 -1.68
CA PRO A 102 -3.06 -21.29 -1.05
C PRO A 102 -4.29 -21.28 -1.98
N GLY A 103 -5.42 -21.74 -1.47
CA GLY A 103 -6.72 -21.66 -2.14
C GLY A 103 -7.55 -20.47 -1.65
N THR A 104 -8.80 -20.41 -2.08
CA THR A 104 -9.75 -19.35 -1.68
C THR A 104 -10.20 -19.44 -0.23
N ASP A 105 -9.94 -20.56 0.42
CA ASP A 105 -10.25 -20.88 1.81
C ASP A 105 -9.02 -20.78 2.74
N TYR A 106 -7.94 -20.18 2.25
CA TYR A 106 -6.70 -20.02 3.01
C TYR A 106 -6.89 -19.07 4.18
N THR A 107 -6.70 -19.59 5.41
CA THR A 107 -6.94 -18.82 6.63
C THR A 107 -5.66 -18.22 7.21
N TRP A 108 -5.83 -17.28 8.14
CA TRP A 108 -4.72 -16.69 8.87
C TRP A 108 -3.93 -17.74 9.66
N GLU A 109 -4.60 -18.69 10.28
CA GLU A 109 -3.97 -19.79 11.03
C GLU A 109 -3.14 -20.70 10.12
N GLN A 110 -3.63 -20.98 8.91
CA GLN A 110 -2.88 -21.75 7.91
C GLN A 110 -1.65 -20.98 7.45
N PHE A 111 -1.79 -19.68 7.18
CA PHE A 111 -0.68 -18.80 6.81
C PHE A 111 0.41 -18.80 7.88
N LEU A 112 0.07 -18.66 9.17
CA LEU A 112 1.03 -18.73 10.28
C LEU A 112 1.73 -20.09 10.38
N ALA A 113 0.99 -21.18 10.18
CA ALA A 113 1.54 -22.53 10.18
C ALA A 113 2.52 -22.75 9.01
N ASP A 114 2.20 -22.23 7.85
CA ASP A 114 3.07 -22.27 6.67
C ASP A 114 4.33 -21.42 6.88
N CYS A 115 4.19 -20.20 7.43
CA CYS A 115 5.34 -19.37 7.81
C CYS A 115 6.28 -20.12 8.77
N GLN A 116 5.74 -20.79 9.78
CA GLN A 116 6.54 -21.60 10.72
C GLN A 116 7.23 -22.76 10.00
N THR A 117 6.57 -23.42 9.07
CA THR A 117 7.15 -24.52 8.29
C THR A 117 8.29 -24.02 7.40
N ILE A 118 8.09 -22.89 6.68
CA ILE A 118 9.09 -22.27 5.82
C ILE A 118 10.33 -21.90 6.64
N ARG A 119 10.14 -21.23 7.77
CA ARG A 119 11.23 -20.86 8.69
C ARG A 119 11.99 -22.08 9.19
N SER A 120 11.28 -23.15 9.55
CA SER A 120 11.90 -24.40 10.02
C SER A 120 12.74 -25.11 8.95
N ASN A 121 12.48 -24.83 7.67
CA ASN A 121 13.28 -25.26 6.52
C ASN A 121 14.46 -24.31 6.20
N GLY A 122 14.71 -23.29 7.02
CA GLY A 122 15.79 -22.34 6.84
C GLY A 122 15.58 -21.34 5.72
N LEU A 123 14.31 -21.07 5.37
CA LEU A 123 13.89 -20.09 4.36
C LEU A 123 13.14 -18.93 5.01
N THR A 124 13.12 -17.79 4.35
CA THR A 124 12.39 -16.61 4.81
C THR A 124 10.89 -16.76 4.49
N PRO A 125 9.99 -16.70 5.48
CA PRO A 125 8.56 -16.71 5.17
C PRO A 125 8.12 -15.49 4.36
N ILE A 126 8.43 -14.28 4.81
CA ILE A 126 7.88 -13.04 4.27
C ILE A 126 9.00 -12.07 3.87
N ALA A 127 9.04 -11.70 2.60
CA ALA A 127 9.81 -10.55 2.15
C ALA A 127 8.99 -9.27 2.41
N CYS A 128 9.54 -8.33 3.16
CA CYS A 128 8.88 -7.06 3.46
C CYS A 128 9.93 -6.01 3.82
N SER A 129 9.76 -4.79 3.30
CA SER A 129 10.47 -3.61 3.78
C SER A 129 9.61 -2.91 4.83
N LEU A 130 9.95 -3.02 6.10
CA LEU A 130 9.25 -2.28 7.16
C LEU A 130 9.67 -0.81 7.26
N ILE A 131 10.67 -0.37 6.49
CA ILE A 131 11.07 1.04 6.42
C ILE A 131 10.37 1.80 5.29
N GLU A 132 10.03 1.12 4.18
CA GLU A 132 9.39 1.76 3.02
C GLU A 132 7.91 1.37 2.88
N MET A 133 7.55 0.09 3.15
CA MET A 133 6.22 -0.47 2.90
C MET A 133 5.59 -1.15 4.13
N PRO A 134 5.70 -0.58 5.35
CA PRO A 134 5.11 -1.20 6.55
C PRO A 134 3.59 -1.23 6.50
N HIS A 135 2.99 -0.28 5.78
CA HIS A 135 1.55 -0.06 5.72
C HIS A 135 0.82 -1.22 5.02
N TYR A 136 1.41 -1.90 4.03
CA TYR A 136 0.74 -3.01 3.34
C TYR A 136 0.33 -4.12 4.31
N TRP A 137 1.25 -4.62 5.11
CA TRP A 137 0.94 -5.65 6.10
C TRP A 137 0.06 -5.14 7.21
N PHE A 138 0.24 -3.91 7.63
CA PHE A 138 -0.55 -3.31 8.69
C PHE A 138 -1.99 -3.07 8.25
N GLU A 139 -2.20 -2.45 7.10
CA GLU A 139 -3.53 -2.20 6.53
C GLU A 139 -4.26 -3.50 6.21
N PHE A 140 -3.55 -4.48 5.65
CA PHE A 140 -4.09 -5.82 5.43
C PHE A 140 -4.55 -6.47 6.74
N ALA A 141 -3.76 -6.36 7.81
CA ALA A 141 -4.13 -6.89 9.12
C ALA A 141 -5.37 -6.19 9.69
N VAL A 142 -5.47 -4.86 9.56
CA VAL A 142 -6.67 -4.08 9.97
C VAL A 142 -7.90 -4.52 9.16
N LEU A 143 -7.75 -4.64 7.84
CA LEU A 143 -8.81 -5.11 6.95
C LEU A 143 -9.30 -6.52 7.34
N ASN A 144 -8.38 -7.42 7.66
CA ASN A 144 -8.68 -8.79 8.08
C ASN A 144 -9.39 -8.86 9.44
N ARG A 145 -9.09 -7.93 10.36
CA ARG A 145 -9.69 -7.87 11.71
C ARG A 145 -11.02 -7.15 11.77
N GLY A 146 -11.18 -6.05 11.04
CA GLY A 146 -12.34 -5.19 11.14
C GLY A 146 -13.11 -4.95 9.84
N GLY A 147 -12.68 -5.59 8.75
CA GLY A 147 -13.31 -5.42 7.44
C GLY A 147 -13.07 -4.04 6.83
N VAL A 148 -13.76 -3.78 5.73
CA VAL A 148 -13.60 -2.54 4.94
C VAL A 148 -13.91 -1.29 5.78
N ASP A 149 -14.93 -1.35 6.62
CA ASP A 149 -15.34 -0.19 7.43
C ASP A 149 -14.24 0.27 8.40
N ALA A 150 -13.55 -0.68 9.04
CA ALA A 150 -12.42 -0.36 9.91
C ALA A 150 -11.20 0.13 9.13
N HIS A 151 -10.94 -0.46 7.96
CA HIS A 151 -9.81 -0.07 7.10
C HIS A 151 -9.97 1.36 6.55
N LEU A 152 -11.20 1.79 6.24
CA LEU A 152 -11.47 3.14 5.70
C LEU A 152 -11.57 4.23 6.77
N GLN A 153 -11.47 3.90 8.05
CA GLN A 153 -11.61 4.84 9.15
C GLN A 153 -10.36 4.81 10.05
N LEU A 154 -9.98 5.97 10.57
CA LEU A 154 -8.90 6.07 11.56
C LEU A 154 -9.48 6.00 12.97
N PRO A 155 -8.77 5.37 13.92
CA PRO A 155 -9.10 5.48 15.35
C PRO A 155 -9.20 6.94 15.78
N GLN A 156 -10.17 7.23 16.61
CA GLN A 156 -10.40 8.56 17.13
C GLN A 156 -9.84 8.70 18.54
N ILE A 157 -9.45 9.92 18.90
CA ILE A 157 -9.09 10.29 20.27
C ILE A 157 -10.15 11.24 20.81
N ASP A 158 -10.45 11.12 22.11
CA ASP A 158 -11.38 11.99 22.81
C ASP A 158 -10.73 13.35 23.20
N GLU A 159 -11.52 14.22 23.83
CA GLU A 159 -11.07 15.54 24.28
C GLU A 159 -9.94 15.50 25.33
N ASN A 160 -9.73 14.36 25.98
CA ASN A 160 -8.66 14.13 26.96
C ASN A 160 -7.41 13.50 26.34
N GLY A 161 -7.43 13.24 25.04
CA GLY A 161 -6.36 12.56 24.30
C GLY A 161 -6.33 11.04 24.48
N ALA A 162 -7.40 10.44 25.02
CA ALA A 162 -7.53 9.00 25.14
C ALA A 162 -8.16 8.40 23.87
N LEU A 163 -7.71 7.20 23.51
CA LEU A 163 -8.28 6.46 22.38
C LEU A 163 -9.75 6.13 22.67
N VAL A 164 -10.63 6.47 21.73
CA VAL A 164 -12.03 6.05 21.79
C VAL A 164 -12.10 4.53 21.65
N ASN A 165 -12.76 3.89 22.62
CA ASN A 165 -12.91 2.43 22.62
C ASN A 165 -14.13 2.04 21.80
N ASP A 166 -13.91 1.76 20.53
CA ASP A 166 -14.91 1.33 19.55
C ASP A 166 -14.36 0.19 18.65
N SER A 167 -15.20 -0.34 17.79
CA SER A 167 -14.82 -1.43 16.88
C SER A 167 -13.71 -1.05 15.89
N ILE A 168 -13.58 0.22 15.55
CA ILE A 168 -12.50 0.72 14.67
C ILE A 168 -11.17 0.63 15.42
N SER A 169 -11.12 1.20 16.63
CA SER A 169 -9.92 1.16 17.48
C SER A 169 -9.51 -0.28 17.82
N GLU A 170 -10.48 -1.16 18.12
CA GLU A 170 -10.23 -2.58 18.39
C GLU A 170 -9.60 -3.28 17.18
N ALA A 171 -10.09 -3.02 15.96
CA ALA A 171 -9.54 -3.60 14.73
C ALA A 171 -8.11 -3.12 14.46
N TRP A 172 -7.81 -1.84 14.67
CA TRP A 172 -6.48 -1.27 14.49
C TRP A 172 -5.49 -1.81 15.52
N ILE A 173 -5.90 -1.95 16.78
CA ILE A 173 -5.07 -2.57 17.84
C ILE A 173 -4.78 -4.03 17.47
N ALA A 174 -5.81 -4.80 17.06
CA ALA A 174 -5.64 -6.18 16.66
C ALA A 174 -4.71 -6.34 15.44
N GLY A 175 -4.81 -5.42 14.46
CA GLY A 175 -3.89 -5.38 13.31
C GLY A 175 -2.43 -5.13 13.70
N LEU A 176 -2.20 -4.23 14.66
CA LEU A 176 -0.85 -3.99 15.22
C LEU A 176 -0.31 -5.22 15.98
N GLU A 177 -1.16 -5.93 16.71
CA GLU A 177 -0.75 -7.17 17.39
C GLU A 177 -0.44 -8.29 16.40
N ASP A 178 -1.14 -8.37 15.26
CA ASP A 178 -0.79 -9.31 14.19
C ASP A 178 0.58 -8.98 13.57
N LEU A 179 0.86 -7.70 13.27
CA LEU A 179 2.17 -7.29 12.76
C LEU A 179 3.28 -7.60 13.76
N LYS A 180 3.04 -7.32 15.03
CA LYS A 180 3.95 -7.64 16.13
C LYS A 180 4.18 -9.15 16.28
N LEU A 181 3.13 -9.96 16.07
CA LEU A 181 3.24 -11.41 16.04
C LEU A 181 4.18 -11.88 14.93
N LEU A 182 3.96 -11.41 13.69
CA LEU A 182 4.79 -11.77 12.55
C LEU A 182 6.26 -11.42 12.78
N TYR A 183 6.53 -10.23 13.31
CA TYR A 183 7.88 -9.79 13.64
C TYR A 183 8.49 -10.60 14.77
N GLY A 184 7.74 -10.83 15.85
CA GLY A 184 8.22 -11.55 17.04
C GLY A 184 8.45 -13.05 16.81
N GLN A 185 7.86 -13.62 15.77
CA GLN A 185 8.09 -15.00 15.33
C GLN A 185 9.22 -15.12 14.28
N ASP A 186 9.92 -14.03 13.96
CA ASP A 186 10.93 -13.93 12.91
C ASP A 186 10.40 -14.43 11.55
N PHE A 187 9.16 -14.09 11.20
CA PHE A 187 8.59 -14.43 9.90
C PHE A 187 8.99 -13.46 8.80
N PHE A 188 9.36 -12.23 9.14
CA PHE A 188 9.99 -11.30 8.21
C PHE A 188 11.48 -11.62 8.02
N ALA A 189 12.03 -11.14 6.91
CA ALA A 189 13.46 -11.24 6.65
C ALA A 189 14.29 -10.54 7.75
N GLU A 190 15.51 -11.02 8.04
CA GLU A 190 16.38 -10.43 9.06
C GLU A 190 16.68 -8.93 8.80
N ASN A 191 16.77 -8.54 7.53
CA ASN A 191 17.03 -7.17 7.11
C ASN A 191 15.77 -6.31 6.91
N THR A 192 14.60 -6.77 7.33
CA THR A 192 13.30 -6.09 7.11
C THR A 192 13.26 -4.63 7.60
N LEU A 193 14.08 -4.26 8.59
CA LEU A 193 14.21 -2.90 9.13
C LEU A 193 15.28 -2.05 8.42
N THR A 194 15.96 -2.58 7.41
CA THR A 194 17.04 -1.90 6.69
C THR A 194 16.95 -2.05 5.17
N ALA A 195 16.31 -3.12 4.70
CA ALA A 195 16.12 -3.38 3.27
C ALA A 195 15.06 -2.44 2.67
N GLY A 196 15.33 -1.91 1.49
CA GLY A 196 14.35 -1.19 0.68
C GLY A 196 13.43 -2.13 -0.10
N ASP A 197 12.38 -1.56 -0.73
CA ASP A 197 11.41 -2.30 -1.54
C ASP A 197 12.07 -3.13 -2.66
N ALA A 198 13.00 -2.54 -3.39
CA ALA A 198 13.69 -3.23 -4.48
C ALA A 198 14.47 -4.48 -4.02
N GLU A 199 15.07 -4.43 -2.83
CA GLU A 199 15.80 -5.55 -2.25
C GLU A 199 14.84 -6.67 -1.82
N THR A 200 13.71 -6.33 -1.22
CA THR A 200 12.69 -7.32 -0.81
C THR A 200 12.00 -7.98 -2.01
N VAL A 201 11.75 -7.23 -3.09
CA VAL A 201 11.24 -7.76 -4.35
C VAL A 201 12.24 -8.74 -4.99
N ALA A 202 13.54 -8.40 -4.98
CA ALA A 202 14.58 -9.30 -5.48
C ALA A 202 14.66 -10.59 -4.65
N MET A 203 14.66 -10.50 -3.33
CA MET A 203 14.65 -11.66 -2.42
C MET A 203 13.48 -12.62 -2.72
N PHE A 204 12.29 -12.09 -2.95
CA PHE A 204 11.13 -12.90 -3.34
C PHE A 204 11.31 -13.53 -4.73
N GLY A 205 11.76 -12.74 -5.72
CA GLY A 205 11.98 -13.20 -7.09
C GLY A 205 13.06 -14.30 -7.19
N ASP A 206 14.13 -14.18 -6.41
CA ASP A 206 15.24 -15.14 -6.35
C ASP A 206 14.89 -16.43 -5.57
N GLY A 207 13.68 -16.51 -5.00
CA GLY A 207 13.23 -17.70 -4.25
C GLY A 207 13.84 -17.86 -2.88
N GLU A 208 14.26 -16.76 -2.26
CA GLU A 208 14.75 -16.72 -0.88
C GLU A 208 13.61 -16.52 0.12
N ALA A 209 12.47 -15.96 -0.34
CA ALA A 209 11.26 -15.77 0.46
C ALA A 209 10.03 -16.39 -0.20
N ALA A 210 9.07 -16.83 0.63
CA ALA A 210 7.85 -17.49 0.17
C ALA A 210 6.70 -16.56 -0.18
N PHE A 211 6.54 -15.49 0.61
CA PHE A 211 5.42 -14.55 0.51
C PHE A 211 5.90 -13.11 0.36
N LEU A 212 5.18 -12.36 -0.48
CA LEU A 212 5.32 -10.91 -0.63
C LEU A 212 3.93 -10.30 -0.75
N LEU A 213 3.59 -9.38 0.14
CA LEU A 213 2.37 -8.56 0.02
C LEU A 213 2.73 -7.26 -0.69
N ASP A 214 2.22 -7.08 -1.90
CA ASP A 214 2.56 -5.94 -2.74
C ASP A 214 1.47 -5.70 -3.80
N GLY A 215 1.62 -4.64 -4.57
CA GLY A 215 0.65 -4.25 -5.57
C GLY A 215 0.78 -5.00 -6.90
N SER A 216 -0.33 -5.03 -7.62
CA SER A 216 -0.44 -5.70 -8.94
C SER A 216 0.56 -5.18 -9.99
N TRP A 217 1.17 -4.03 -9.81
CA TRP A 217 2.26 -3.50 -10.65
C TRP A 217 3.52 -4.36 -10.60
N LYS A 218 3.70 -5.18 -9.56
CA LYS A 218 4.84 -6.09 -9.43
C LYS A 218 4.74 -7.34 -10.32
N VAL A 219 3.59 -7.63 -10.89
CA VAL A 219 3.40 -8.83 -11.74
C VAL A 219 4.44 -8.92 -12.86
N GLY A 220 4.77 -7.78 -13.48
CA GLY A 220 5.78 -7.72 -14.54
C GLY A 220 7.21 -8.04 -14.10
N PHE A 221 7.51 -8.00 -12.80
CA PHE A 221 8.84 -8.35 -12.27
C PHE A 221 9.05 -9.87 -12.13
N PHE A 222 7.94 -10.63 -12.05
CA PHE A 222 7.96 -12.08 -11.75
C PHE A 222 7.51 -12.95 -12.94
N SER A 223 7.28 -12.38 -14.13
CA SER A 223 6.79 -13.05 -15.34
C SER A 223 7.91 -13.44 -16.31
#